data_4a44657fb0ef47989dc0ff45d9c6cec6
#
_entry.id   4a44657fb0ef47989dc0ff45d9c6cec6
#
_cell.length_a   1.000
_cell.length_b   1.000
_cell.length_c   1.000
_cell.angle_alpha   90.00
_cell.angle_beta   90.00
_cell.angle_gamma   90.00
#
_symmetry.space_group_name_H-M   'P 1'
#
loop_
_entity.id
_entity.type
_entity.pdbx_description
1 polymer ?
#
loop_
_entity_poly.entity_id
_entity_poly.type
_entity_poly.pdbx_seq_one_letter_code
_entity_poly.pdbx_strand_id
1 'polypeptide(L)'
;MALDLASLLGKKNPPLVGLDISTSDVKIVELSKSGDNTYRLERCASEPLPKGAVVDGNIENIEQVSEAIRKVIKKSGSNVKNVALAMPASSVITKKIILPADLSEQALEVQVESEANQYIPFAMDEVSLDFCVIGPAANSVEDVEVMLAASRKEKIEDRVAVVEASGLQAKIMDIESYAARASISRLIEQQQNAGRDQIYALFQIGSKVTYISILLNGDVVYERDQQFGGNQLTQDIVRNYGLSFEEAEAKKRQGDLPDS
;
A
#
# COMPACT_ATOMS: atom_id res chain seq x y z
N MET A 1 -40.35 -22.17 12.84
CA MET A 1 -38.96 -21.66 12.94
C MET A 1 -38.13 -22.41 11.93
N ALA A 2 -37.88 -21.83 10.77
CA ALA A 2 -36.95 -22.38 9.79
C ALA A 2 -35.54 -21.92 10.21
N LEU A 3 -34.70 -22.89 10.57
CA LEU A 3 -33.27 -22.64 10.82
C LEU A 3 -32.65 -22.22 9.50
N ASP A 4 -32.20 -20.96 9.44
CA ASP A 4 -31.44 -20.43 8.30
C ASP A 4 -30.05 -21.09 8.28
N LEU A 5 -29.95 -22.20 7.52
CA LEU A 5 -28.69 -22.92 7.32
C LEU A 5 -27.64 -22.08 6.56
N ALA A 6 -28.04 -20.97 5.94
CA ALA A 6 -27.11 -20.06 5.25
C ALA A 6 -26.19 -19.28 6.19
N SER A 7 -26.63 -19.09 7.46
CA SER A 7 -25.82 -18.42 8.49
C SER A 7 -24.70 -19.30 9.08
N LEU A 8 -24.78 -20.63 8.91
CA LEU A 8 -23.78 -21.62 9.36
C LEU A 8 -22.65 -21.82 8.35
N LEU A 9 -22.85 -21.45 7.11
CA LEU A 9 -21.81 -21.35 6.09
C LEU A 9 -21.27 -19.91 6.14
N GLY A 10 -20.35 -19.65 7.10
CA GLY A 10 -19.68 -18.35 7.18
C GLY A 10 -19.28 -17.91 5.78
N LYS A 11 -19.75 -16.72 5.35
CA LYS A 11 -19.37 -16.12 4.05
C LYS A 11 -17.85 -16.09 4.01
N LYS A 12 -17.23 -17.08 3.36
CA LYS A 12 -15.80 -17.01 3.05
C LYS A 12 -15.65 -15.78 2.17
N ASN A 13 -14.95 -14.79 2.65
CA ASN A 13 -14.57 -13.68 1.78
C ASN A 13 -13.94 -14.26 0.51
N PRO A 14 -14.32 -13.75 -0.66
CA PRO A 14 -13.76 -14.24 -1.91
C PRO A 14 -12.22 -14.13 -1.85
N PRO A 15 -11.51 -15.09 -2.45
CA PRO A 15 -10.06 -15.06 -2.46
C PRO A 15 -9.56 -13.74 -3.07
N LEU A 16 -8.52 -13.18 -2.47
CA LEU A 16 -7.95 -11.89 -2.81
C LEU A 16 -6.45 -12.04 -2.98
N VAL A 17 -5.87 -11.37 -3.97
CA VAL A 17 -4.41 -11.25 -4.12
C VAL A 17 -3.99 -9.80 -3.88
N GLY A 18 -2.84 -9.63 -3.20
CA GLY A 18 -2.18 -8.34 -3.12
C GLY A 18 -1.38 -8.10 -4.40
N LEU A 19 -1.54 -6.93 -5.01
CA LEU A 19 -0.81 -6.48 -6.18
C LEU A 19 -0.10 -5.18 -5.87
N ASP A 20 1.23 -5.18 -5.93
CA ASP A 20 2.08 -4.01 -5.80
C ASP A 20 2.57 -3.58 -7.19
N ILE A 21 2.37 -2.29 -7.51
CA ILE A 21 2.83 -1.66 -8.76
C ILE A 21 3.85 -0.59 -8.38
N SER A 22 5.12 -0.94 -8.43
CA SER A 22 6.22 -0.02 -8.15
C SER A 22 6.73 0.67 -9.42
N THR A 23 7.78 1.47 -9.31
CA THR A 23 8.43 2.11 -10.48
C THR A 23 9.30 1.15 -11.29
N SER A 24 9.69 0.00 -10.73
CA SER A 24 10.63 -0.95 -11.33
C SER A 24 10.02 -2.30 -11.65
N ASP A 25 8.97 -2.68 -10.96
CA ASP A 25 8.38 -4.03 -11.08
C ASP A 25 6.93 -4.05 -10.60
N VAL A 26 6.25 -5.12 -10.98
CA VAL A 26 4.95 -5.52 -10.45
C VAL A 26 5.14 -6.79 -9.63
N LYS A 27 4.56 -6.84 -8.44
CA LYS A 27 4.60 -8.00 -7.56
C LYS A 27 3.21 -8.47 -7.20
N ILE A 28 3.08 -9.77 -6.99
CA ILE A 28 1.84 -10.39 -6.53
C ILE A 28 2.13 -11.28 -5.34
N VAL A 29 1.21 -11.27 -4.38
CA VAL A 29 1.19 -12.17 -3.23
C VAL A 29 -0.22 -12.71 -3.03
N GLU A 30 -0.34 -14.03 -2.96
CA GLU A 30 -1.58 -14.74 -2.61
C GLU A 30 -1.38 -15.43 -1.26
N LEU A 31 -2.26 -15.11 -0.31
CA LEU A 31 -2.25 -15.65 1.04
C LEU A 31 -3.53 -16.43 1.32
N SER A 32 -3.42 -17.49 2.09
CA SER A 32 -4.58 -18.17 2.70
C SER A 32 -4.53 -18.03 4.22
N LYS A 33 -5.70 -17.88 4.84
CA LYS A 33 -5.81 -17.90 6.29
C LYS A 33 -5.75 -19.34 6.76
N SER A 34 -4.78 -19.71 7.62
CA SER A 34 -4.57 -21.06 8.13
C SER A 34 -4.95 -21.23 9.61
N GLY A 35 -5.41 -20.16 10.29
CA GLY A 35 -5.84 -20.11 11.68
C GLY A 35 -6.31 -18.71 12.03
N ASP A 36 -6.59 -18.45 13.31
CA ASP A 36 -7.20 -17.17 13.73
C ASP A 36 -6.35 -15.96 13.40
N ASN A 37 -5.03 -16.07 13.41
CA ASN A 37 -4.14 -14.95 13.06
C ASN A 37 -2.92 -15.40 12.24
N THR A 38 -2.99 -16.57 11.60
CA THR A 38 -1.91 -17.14 10.80
C THR A 38 -2.27 -17.14 9.32
N TYR A 39 -1.30 -16.72 8.51
CA TYR A 39 -1.41 -16.73 7.05
C TYR A 39 -0.32 -17.61 6.46
N ARG A 40 -0.69 -18.34 5.42
CA ARG A 40 0.24 -19.11 4.61
C ARG A 40 0.42 -18.43 3.27
N LEU A 41 1.67 -18.28 2.85
CA LEU A 41 2.02 -17.85 1.50
C LEU A 41 1.69 -18.98 0.52
N GLU A 42 0.72 -18.76 -0.35
CA GLU A 42 0.34 -19.70 -1.39
C GLU A 42 1.15 -19.45 -2.67
N ARG A 43 1.27 -18.19 -3.07
CA ARG A 43 1.94 -17.81 -4.31
C ARG A 43 2.57 -16.44 -4.16
N CYS A 44 3.72 -16.26 -4.82
CA CYS A 44 4.32 -14.96 -5.03
C CYS A 44 5.06 -14.94 -6.36
N ALA A 45 5.09 -13.81 -7.01
CA ALA A 45 5.87 -13.58 -8.23
C ALA A 45 6.17 -12.09 -8.39
N SER A 46 7.19 -11.78 -9.17
CA SER A 46 7.49 -10.43 -9.61
C SER A 46 7.78 -10.41 -11.12
N GLU A 47 7.49 -9.30 -11.75
CA GLU A 47 7.76 -9.03 -13.16
C GLU A 47 8.30 -7.61 -13.32
N PRO A 48 9.44 -7.42 -13.97
CA PRO A 48 9.99 -6.08 -14.17
C PRO A 48 9.10 -5.24 -15.08
N LEU A 49 9.05 -3.93 -14.80
CA LEU A 49 8.41 -2.93 -15.63
C LEU A 49 9.39 -2.29 -16.60
N PRO A 50 8.98 -1.97 -17.82
CA PRO A 50 9.75 -1.12 -18.71
C PRO A 50 10.03 0.24 -18.06
N LYS A 51 11.22 0.78 -18.30
CA LYS A 51 11.60 2.10 -17.79
C LYS A 51 10.63 3.17 -18.27
N GLY A 52 10.10 3.95 -17.35
CA GLY A 52 9.15 5.03 -17.66
C GLY A 52 7.68 4.60 -17.72
N ALA A 53 7.36 3.30 -17.56
CA ALA A 53 5.97 2.85 -17.49
C ALA A 53 5.25 3.37 -16.23
N VAL A 54 6.01 3.53 -15.14
CA VAL A 54 5.57 4.19 -13.89
C VAL A 54 6.63 5.21 -13.49
N VAL A 55 6.23 6.45 -13.28
CA VAL A 55 7.13 7.55 -12.88
C VAL A 55 6.57 8.24 -11.64
N ASP A 56 7.36 8.26 -10.58
CA ASP A 56 7.01 8.87 -9.29
C ASP A 56 5.63 8.42 -8.75
N GLY A 57 5.36 7.12 -8.93
CA GLY A 57 4.11 6.47 -8.53
C GLY A 57 2.94 6.66 -9.50
N ASN A 58 3.08 7.47 -10.55
CA ASN A 58 2.07 7.66 -11.58
C ASN A 58 2.23 6.64 -12.70
N ILE A 59 1.12 6.11 -13.19
CA ILE A 59 1.09 5.21 -14.33
C ILE A 59 1.14 6.04 -15.61
N GLU A 60 2.26 5.97 -16.34
CA GLU A 60 2.46 6.70 -17.58
C GLU A 60 2.09 5.86 -18.81
N ASN A 61 2.08 4.55 -18.68
CA ASN A 61 1.75 3.64 -19.78
C ASN A 61 0.90 2.46 -19.32
N ILE A 62 -0.41 2.59 -19.49
CA ILE A 62 -1.41 1.58 -19.10
C ILE A 62 -1.14 0.24 -19.76
N GLU A 63 -0.79 0.21 -21.05
CA GLU A 63 -0.59 -1.02 -21.80
C GLU A 63 0.62 -1.82 -21.26
N GLN A 64 1.76 -1.15 -21.04
CA GLN A 64 2.96 -1.79 -20.52
C GLN A 64 2.75 -2.33 -19.09
N VAL A 65 2.08 -1.56 -18.24
CA VAL A 65 1.78 -1.99 -16.86
C VAL A 65 0.80 -3.16 -16.87
N SER A 66 -0.26 -3.09 -17.68
CA SER A 66 -1.25 -4.18 -17.80
C SER A 66 -0.62 -5.47 -18.34
N GLU A 67 0.33 -5.35 -19.28
CA GLU A 67 1.05 -6.51 -19.80
C GLU A 67 1.94 -7.15 -18.72
N ALA A 68 2.63 -6.35 -17.91
CA ALA A 68 3.41 -6.83 -16.79
C ALA A 68 2.53 -7.52 -15.73
N ILE A 69 1.33 -6.97 -15.45
CA ILE A 69 0.34 -7.60 -14.57
C ILE A 69 -0.11 -8.96 -15.12
N ARG A 70 -0.41 -9.05 -16.41
CA ARG A 70 -0.76 -10.35 -17.05
C ARG A 70 0.36 -11.37 -16.91
N LYS A 71 1.61 -10.95 -17.12
CA LYS A 71 2.79 -11.82 -16.99
C LYS A 71 3.00 -12.29 -15.55
N VAL A 72 2.92 -11.39 -14.56
CA VAL A 72 3.14 -11.76 -13.16
C VAL A 72 2.05 -12.71 -12.65
N ILE A 73 0.78 -12.51 -13.03
CA ILE A 73 -0.32 -13.43 -12.72
C ILE A 73 -0.07 -14.81 -13.34
N LYS A 74 0.29 -14.87 -14.62
CA LYS A 74 0.64 -16.13 -15.28
C LYS A 74 1.81 -16.83 -14.62
N LYS A 75 2.85 -16.07 -14.26
CA LYS A 75 4.08 -16.59 -13.60
C LYS A 75 3.78 -17.12 -12.20
N SER A 76 2.89 -16.48 -11.44
CA SER A 76 2.48 -16.96 -10.11
C SER A 76 1.61 -18.22 -10.17
N GLY A 77 0.91 -18.45 -11.29
CA GLY A 77 -0.09 -19.52 -11.42
C GLY A 77 -1.35 -19.27 -10.61
N SER A 78 -1.62 -18.04 -10.18
CA SER A 78 -2.85 -17.67 -9.47
C SER A 78 -4.04 -17.65 -10.44
N ASN A 79 -5.18 -18.13 -9.98
CA ASN A 79 -6.47 -18.05 -10.67
C ASN A 79 -7.42 -17.02 -10.05
N VAL A 80 -6.97 -16.33 -9.00
CA VAL A 80 -7.75 -15.33 -8.30
C VAL A 80 -7.88 -14.08 -9.17
N LYS A 81 -9.08 -13.53 -9.24
CA LYS A 81 -9.38 -12.33 -10.04
C LYS A 81 -9.53 -11.07 -9.23
N ASN A 82 -9.84 -11.18 -7.94
CA ASN A 82 -9.99 -10.05 -7.06
C ASN A 82 -8.63 -9.58 -6.54
N VAL A 83 -8.41 -8.28 -6.57
CA VAL A 83 -7.12 -7.67 -6.24
C VAL A 83 -7.28 -6.60 -5.17
N ALA A 84 -6.37 -6.61 -4.20
CA ALA A 84 -6.08 -5.48 -3.33
C ALA A 84 -4.85 -4.75 -3.87
N LEU A 85 -4.99 -3.44 -4.05
CA LEU A 85 -3.96 -2.51 -4.49
C LEU A 85 -3.68 -1.49 -3.40
N ALA A 86 -2.62 -0.71 -3.58
CA ALA A 86 -2.36 0.45 -2.76
C ALA A 86 -1.96 1.66 -3.59
N MET A 87 -2.31 2.85 -3.10
CA MET A 87 -1.83 4.13 -3.61
C MET A 87 -0.47 4.45 -2.99
N PRO A 88 0.48 5.03 -3.75
CA PRO A 88 1.69 5.60 -3.17
C PRO A 88 1.36 6.60 -2.07
N ALA A 89 2.07 6.56 -0.95
CA ALA A 89 1.83 7.48 0.16
C ALA A 89 1.93 8.95 -0.28
N SER A 90 2.84 9.26 -1.22
CA SER A 90 3.00 10.60 -1.79
C SER A 90 1.80 11.09 -2.63
N SER A 91 0.90 10.20 -3.02
CA SER A 91 -0.31 10.52 -3.81
C SER A 91 -1.57 10.63 -2.94
N VAL A 92 -1.44 10.44 -1.62
CA VAL A 92 -2.57 10.46 -0.69
C VAL A 92 -2.34 11.50 0.40
N ILE A 93 -3.32 12.33 0.65
CA ILE A 93 -3.35 13.26 1.77
C ILE A 93 -4.08 12.54 2.90
N THR A 94 -3.41 12.34 4.03
CA THR A 94 -4.04 11.81 5.24
C THR A 94 -4.03 12.86 6.35
N LYS A 95 -5.13 12.94 7.09
CA LYS A 95 -5.27 13.90 8.19
C LYS A 95 -6.10 13.30 9.31
N LYS A 96 -5.65 13.49 10.54
CA LYS A 96 -6.48 13.27 11.72
C LYS A 96 -7.25 14.56 12.03
N ILE A 97 -8.55 14.44 12.21
CA ILE A 97 -9.46 15.51 12.65
C ILE A 97 -10.22 15.06 13.88
N ILE A 98 -10.73 16.01 14.64
CA ILE A 98 -11.54 15.75 15.83
C ILE A 98 -12.95 16.22 15.54
N LEU A 99 -13.93 15.34 15.74
CA LEU A 99 -15.35 15.61 15.49
C LEU A 99 -16.19 15.13 16.68
N PRO A 100 -17.40 15.71 16.90
CA PRO A 100 -18.31 15.24 17.93
C PRO A 100 -18.69 13.77 17.77
N ALA A 101 -18.70 13.03 18.89
CA ALA A 101 -18.98 11.59 18.91
C ALA A 101 -20.45 11.24 18.69
N ASP A 102 -21.36 12.19 18.91
CA ASP A 102 -22.80 12.02 18.83
C ASP A 102 -23.39 12.21 17.43
N LEU A 103 -22.55 12.47 16.43
CA LEU A 103 -22.97 12.63 15.03
C LEU A 103 -23.49 11.30 14.46
N SER A 104 -24.60 11.37 13.72
CA SER A 104 -25.00 10.25 12.88
C SER A 104 -23.99 10.02 11.75
N GLU A 105 -23.96 8.82 11.17
CA GLU A 105 -23.06 8.48 10.07
C GLU A 105 -23.13 9.49 8.92
N GLN A 106 -24.35 9.89 8.52
CA GLN A 106 -24.56 10.90 7.47
C GLN A 106 -24.06 12.30 7.88
N ALA A 107 -24.28 12.70 9.15
CA ALA A 107 -23.79 13.99 9.64
C ALA A 107 -22.26 13.99 9.73
N LEU A 108 -21.66 12.87 10.11
CA LEU A 108 -20.22 12.69 10.15
C LEU A 108 -19.60 12.81 8.75
N GLU A 109 -20.20 12.18 7.73
CA GLU A 109 -19.77 12.28 6.33
C GLU A 109 -19.74 13.74 5.85
N VAL A 110 -20.84 14.47 6.06
CA VAL A 110 -20.93 15.91 5.70
C VAL A 110 -19.88 16.74 6.43
N GLN A 111 -19.67 16.46 7.72
CA GLN A 111 -18.69 17.20 8.51
C GLN A 111 -17.26 16.89 8.06
N VAL A 112 -16.96 15.63 7.74
CA VAL A 112 -15.66 15.21 7.20
C VAL A 112 -15.40 15.90 5.86
N GLU A 113 -16.37 15.95 4.93
CA GLU A 113 -16.22 16.67 3.66
C GLU A 113 -15.94 18.16 3.86
N SER A 114 -16.67 18.79 4.81
CA SER A 114 -16.47 20.20 5.15
C SER A 114 -15.08 20.48 5.69
N GLU A 115 -14.59 19.62 6.60
CA GLU A 115 -13.25 19.73 7.16
C GLU A 115 -12.17 19.42 6.10
N ALA A 116 -12.37 18.38 5.30
CA ALA A 116 -11.45 17.97 4.23
C ALA A 116 -11.14 19.11 3.25
N ASN A 117 -12.15 19.92 2.93
CA ASN A 117 -12.00 21.06 2.01
C ASN A 117 -10.99 22.14 2.51
N GLN A 118 -10.68 22.16 3.82
CA GLN A 118 -9.67 23.08 4.37
C GLN A 118 -8.24 22.59 4.16
N TYR A 119 -8.03 21.29 3.95
CA TYR A 119 -6.71 20.66 3.87
C TYR A 119 -6.36 20.14 2.48
N ILE A 120 -7.37 19.92 1.63
CA ILE A 120 -7.17 19.34 0.30
C ILE A 120 -7.03 20.48 -0.71
N PRO A 121 -5.88 20.60 -1.41
CA PRO A 121 -5.62 21.69 -2.34
C PRO A 121 -6.21 21.45 -3.74
N PHE A 122 -7.25 20.60 -3.84
CA PHE A 122 -7.92 20.22 -5.09
C PHE A 122 -9.42 20.45 -4.97
N ALA A 123 -10.12 20.59 -6.09
CA ALA A 123 -11.58 20.65 -6.09
C ALA A 123 -12.15 19.30 -5.61
N MET A 124 -13.14 19.35 -4.73
CA MET A 124 -13.69 18.13 -4.09
C MET A 124 -14.32 17.16 -5.08
N ASP A 125 -14.80 17.63 -6.22
CA ASP A 125 -15.31 16.80 -7.32
C ASP A 125 -14.21 16.03 -8.06
N GLU A 126 -12.94 16.45 -7.96
CA GLU A 126 -11.76 15.75 -8.49
C GLU A 126 -11.11 14.78 -7.49
N VAL A 127 -11.64 14.71 -6.26
CA VAL A 127 -11.04 13.93 -5.16
C VAL A 127 -11.92 12.75 -4.79
N SER A 128 -11.28 11.60 -4.55
CA SER A 128 -11.87 10.49 -3.78
C SER A 128 -11.46 10.68 -2.33
N LEU A 129 -12.44 10.77 -1.45
CA LEU A 129 -12.30 10.91 -0.01
C LEU A 129 -12.88 9.67 0.67
N ASP A 130 -12.16 9.17 1.65
CA ASP A 130 -12.62 8.11 2.55
C ASP A 130 -12.20 8.46 3.98
N PHE A 131 -12.89 7.93 4.99
CA PHE A 131 -12.56 8.19 6.38
C PHE A 131 -12.90 7.01 7.28
N CYS A 132 -12.25 6.96 8.44
CA CYS A 132 -12.60 6.03 9.50
C CYS A 132 -12.49 6.69 10.87
N VAL A 133 -13.39 6.32 11.78
CA VAL A 133 -13.30 6.70 13.19
C VAL A 133 -12.22 5.83 13.85
N ILE A 134 -11.18 6.48 14.41
CA ILE A 134 -10.08 5.78 15.09
C ILE A 134 -10.49 5.39 16.51
N GLY A 135 -11.16 6.32 17.23
CA GLY A 135 -11.59 6.14 18.61
C GLY A 135 -11.86 7.46 19.31
N PRO A 136 -12.05 7.44 20.64
CA PRO A 136 -12.24 8.65 21.43
C PRO A 136 -11.04 9.59 21.31
N ALA A 137 -11.30 10.90 21.27
CA ALA A 137 -10.24 11.90 21.28
C ALA A 137 -9.51 11.91 22.64
N ALA A 138 -8.18 12.08 22.61
CA ALA A 138 -7.35 11.99 23.83
C ALA A 138 -7.75 12.98 24.95
N ASN A 139 -8.32 14.14 24.59
CA ASN A 139 -8.62 15.22 25.52
C ASN A 139 -10.13 15.49 25.70
N SER A 140 -11.00 14.66 25.12
CA SER A 140 -12.45 14.85 25.18
C SER A 140 -13.16 13.50 25.05
N VAL A 141 -14.11 13.23 25.95
CA VAL A 141 -14.98 12.05 25.85
C VAL A 141 -16.20 12.28 24.94
N GLU A 142 -16.46 13.54 24.60
CA GLU A 142 -17.56 13.95 23.71
C GLU A 142 -17.15 13.96 22.25
N ASP A 143 -15.83 13.79 21.97
CA ASP A 143 -15.26 13.86 20.63
C ASP A 143 -14.59 12.54 20.23
N VAL A 144 -14.51 12.32 18.92
CA VAL A 144 -13.79 11.20 18.29
C VAL A 144 -12.69 11.69 17.37
N GLU A 145 -11.59 10.94 17.34
CA GLU A 145 -10.58 11.09 16.28
C GLU A 145 -11.03 10.37 15.02
N VAL A 146 -11.02 11.10 13.92
CA VAL A 146 -11.34 10.58 12.59
C VAL A 146 -10.12 10.73 11.70
N MET A 147 -9.70 9.64 11.06
CA MET A 147 -8.69 9.66 10.00
C MET A 147 -9.41 9.86 8.67
N LEU A 148 -9.07 10.90 7.97
CA LEU A 148 -9.45 11.08 6.57
C LEU A 148 -8.28 10.73 5.64
N ALA A 149 -8.60 10.20 4.48
CA ALA A 149 -7.68 9.91 3.40
C ALA A 149 -8.27 10.41 2.09
N ALA A 150 -7.48 11.15 1.33
CA ALA A 150 -7.92 11.76 0.08
C ALA A 150 -6.87 11.61 -1.01
N SER A 151 -7.30 11.26 -2.21
CA SER A 151 -6.46 11.20 -3.40
C SER A 151 -7.22 11.73 -4.61
N ARG A 152 -6.50 12.18 -5.64
CA ARG A 152 -7.14 12.57 -6.90
C ARG A 152 -7.77 11.34 -7.56
N LYS A 153 -9.01 11.47 -8.02
CA LYS A 153 -9.77 10.40 -8.69
C LYS A 153 -8.98 9.80 -9.86
N GLU A 154 -8.39 10.65 -10.70
CA GLU A 154 -7.56 10.25 -11.84
C GLU A 154 -6.48 9.22 -11.44
N LYS A 155 -5.79 9.43 -10.32
CA LYS A 155 -4.71 8.53 -9.85
C LYS A 155 -5.23 7.16 -9.43
N ILE A 156 -6.42 7.12 -8.83
CA ILE A 156 -7.08 5.88 -8.45
C ILE A 156 -7.59 5.16 -9.71
N GLU A 157 -8.23 5.91 -10.62
CA GLU A 157 -8.78 5.38 -11.88
C GLU A 157 -7.69 4.78 -12.77
N ASP A 158 -6.52 5.39 -12.88
CA ASP A 158 -5.36 4.83 -13.60
C ASP A 158 -4.96 3.45 -13.06
N ARG A 159 -4.91 3.29 -11.72
CA ARG A 159 -4.56 2.01 -11.09
C ARG A 159 -5.66 0.97 -11.28
N VAL A 160 -6.92 1.37 -11.19
CA VAL A 160 -8.06 0.50 -11.50
C VAL A 160 -8.02 0.07 -12.96
N ALA A 161 -7.78 1.01 -13.89
CA ALA A 161 -7.75 0.75 -15.32
C ALA A 161 -6.69 -0.30 -15.73
N VAL A 162 -5.47 -0.24 -15.17
CA VAL A 162 -4.43 -1.24 -15.49
C VAL A 162 -4.79 -2.63 -14.98
N VAL A 163 -5.47 -2.71 -13.83
CA VAL A 163 -5.96 -3.98 -13.27
C VAL A 163 -7.07 -4.56 -14.13
N GLU A 164 -8.04 -3.76 -14.50
CA GLU A 164 -9.18 -4.18 -15.34
C GLU A 164 -8.72 -4.56 -16.75
N ALA A 165 -7.81 -3.78 -17.34
CA ALA A 165 -7.20 -4.10 -18.64
C ALA A 165 -6.40 -5.42 -18.60
N SER A 166 -5.98 -5.86 -17.41
CA SER A 166 -5.31 -7.15 -17.20
C SER A 166 -6.28 -8.34 -17.02
N GLY A 167 -7.60 -8.09 -17.02
CA GLY A 167 -8.64 -9.09 -16.79
C GLY A 167 -8.84 -9.45 -15.31
N LEU A 168 -8.46 -8.55 -14.43
CA LEU A 168 -8.63 -8.63 -12.97
C LEU A 168 -9.67 -7.63 -12.49
N GLN A 169 -10.00 -7.64 -11.20
CA GLN A 169 -10.98 -6.76 -10.57
C GLN A 169 -10.36 -6.10 -9.33
N ALA A 170 -10.21 -4.80 -9.35
CA ALA A 170 -9.82 -4.03 -8.18
C ALA A 170 -10.97 -4.06 -7.15
N LYS A 171 -10.70 -4.58 -5.95
CA LYS A 171 -11.69 -4.70 -4.87
C LYS A 171 -11.35 -3.83 -3.68
N ILE A 172 -10.07 -3.61 -3.45
CA ILE A 172 -9.56 -2.80 -2.34
C ILE A 172 -8.49 -1.88 -2.90
N MET A 173 -8.56 -0.61 -2.53
CA MET A 173 -7.51 0.37 -2.74
C MET A 173 -7.08 0.87 -1.36
N ASP A 174 -5.87 0.50 -0.95
CA ASP A 174 -5.25 0.88 0.33
C ASP A 174 -4.21 1.98 0.10
N ILE A 175 -3.47 2.33 1.12
CA ILE A 175 -2.30 3.21 1.07
C ILE A 175 -1.05 2.38 1.36
N GLU A 176 0.00 2.50 0.55
CA GLU A 176 1.22 1.68 0.66
C GLU A 176 1.83 1.69 2.07
N SER A 177 1.89 2.86 2.72
CA SER A 177 2.41 2.99 4.08
C SER A 177 1.55 2.25 5.11
N TYR A 178 0.22 2.25 4.93
CA TYR A 178 -0.71 1.56 5.84
C TYR A 178 -0.66 0.05 5.64
N ALA A 179 -0.62 -0.42 4.40
CA ALA A 179 -0.45 -1.83 4.08
C ALA A 179 0.88 -2.39 4.63
N ALA A 180 1.98 -1.63 4.48
CA ALA A 180 3.29 -2.00 5.03
C ALA A 180 3.26 -2.06 6.56
N ARG A 181 2.66 -1.05 7.21
CA ARG A 181 2.48 -1.03 8.67
C ARG A 181 1.63 -2.20 9.16
N ALA A 182 0.50 -2.49 8.51
CA ALA A 182 -0.35 -3.62 8.86
C ALA A 182 0.39 -4.96 8.75
N SER A 183 1.27 -5.10 7.76
CA SER A 183 2.12 -6.29 7.61
C SER A 183 3.12 -6.43 8.75
N ILE A 184 3.83 -5.34 9.12
CA ILE A 184 4.87 -5.38 10.15
C ILE A 184 4.27 -5.48 11.55
N SER A 185 3.11 -4.88 11.80
CA SER A 185 2.42 -4.96 13.10
C SER A 185 2.14 -6.40 13.51
N ARG A 186 1.82 -7.28 12.56
CA ARG A 186 1.65 -8.72 12.81
C ARG A 186 2.93 -9.40 13.30
N LEU A 187 4.09 -8.98 12.82
CA LEU A 187 5.38 -9.51 13.27
C LEU A 187 5.75 -8.95 14.65
N ILE A 188 5.40 -7.69 14.90
CA ILE A 188 5.61 -7.04 16.19
C ILE A 188 4.74 -7.71 17.28
N GLU A 189 3.48 -7.99 16.97
CA GLU A 189 2.56 -8.69 17.88
C GLU A 189 3.05 -10.08 18.33
N GLN A 190 3.89 -10.72 17.52
CA GLN A 190 4.50 -12.02 17.85
C GLN A 190 5.74 -11.89 18.75
N GLN A 191 6.23 -10.67 18.98
CA GLN A 191 7.38 -10.42 19.85
C GLN A 191 6.98 -10.48 21.32
N GLN A 192 7.99 -10.52 22.20
CA GLN A 192 7.77 -10.48 23.63
C GLN A 192 6.94 -9.24 24.03
N ASN A 193 5.96 -9.40 24.91
CA ASN A 193 4.99 -8.38 25.32
C ASN A 193 4.19 -7.77 24.17
N ALA A 194 4.01 -8.47 23.03
CA ALA A 194 3.38 -7.94 21.83
C ALA A 194 4.01 -6.60 21.36
N GLY A 195 5.31 -6.44 21.59
CA GLY A 195 6.08 -5.24 21.21
C GLY A 195 5.76 -3.99 22.02
N ARG A 196 5.06 -4.09 23.15
CA ARG A 196 4.70 -2.95 24.00
C ARG A 196 5.97 -2.26 24.54
N ASP A 197 5.92 -0.93 24.61
CA ASP A 197 6.97 -0.06 25.10
C ASP A 197 8.31 -0.18 24.33
N GLN A 198 8.23 -0.71 23.10
CA GLN A 198 9.37 -0.80 22.19
C GLN A 198 9.17 0.11 20.99
N ILE A 199 10.27 0.70 20.53
CA ILE A 199 10.30 1.50 19.31
C ILE A 199 10.77 0.61 18.16
N TYR A 200 10.00 0.60 17.08
CA TYR A 200 10.34 -0.09 15.84
C TYR A 200 10.57 0.91 14.72
N ALA A 201 11.63 0.74 13.97
CA ALA A 201 11.90 1.51 12.76
C ALA A 201 11.69 0.62 11.53
N LEU A 202 10.77 1.01 10.66
CA LEU A 202 10.51 0.38 9.38
C LEU A 202 11.19 1.18 8.27
N PHE A 203 12.10 0.55 7.53
CA PHE A 203 12.74 1.11 6.35
C PHE A 203 12.28 0.33 5.12
N GLN A 204 11.50 0.98 4.26
CA GLN A 204 11.08 0.46 2.97
C GLN A 204 11.98 1.04 1.87
N ILE A 205 13.03 0.32 1.50
CA ILE A 205 14.02 0.78 0.52
C ILE A 205 13.52 0.41 -0.87
N GLY A 206 12.98 1.39 -1.60
CA GLY A 206 12.55 1.25 -2.98
C GLY A 206 13.66 1.50 -3.99
N SER A 207 13.30 1.58 -5.27
CA SER A 207 14.25 1.89 -6.33
C SER A 207 14.70 3.35 -6.33
N LYS A 208 13.80 4.31 -6.04
CA LYS A 208 14.06 5.76 -6.02
C LYS A 208 13.91 6.38 -4.64
N VAL A 209 12.96 5.89 -3.85
CA VAL A 209 12.56 6.48 -2.56
C VAL A 209 12.66 5.43 -1.48
N THR A 210 13.12 5.82 -0.31
CA THR A 210 13.07 5.05 0.93
C THR A 210 12.04 5.68 1.84
N TYR A 211 11.02 4.91 2.20
CA TYR A 211 10.04 5.30 3.21
C TYR A 211 10.53 4.86 4.58
N ILE A 212 10.51 5.80 5.54
CA ILE A 212 10.92 5.57 6.93
C ILE A 212 9.71 5.80 7.82
N SER A 213 9.37 4.83 8.65
CA SER A 213 8.33 4.96 9.67
C SER A 213 8.85 4.47 11.02
N ILE A 214 8.61 5.25 12.06
CA ILE A 214 8.94 4.88 13.45
C ILE A 214 7.62 4.63 14.18
N LEU A 215 7.52 3.47 14.79
CA LEU A 215 6.35 2.99 15.49
C LEU A 215 6.63 2.87 16.99
N LEU A 216 5.68 3.31 17.81
CA LEU A 216 5.62 3.06 19.23
C LEU A 216 4.21 2.55 19.58
N ASN A 217 4.13 1.37 20.17
CA ASN A 217 2.85 0.72 20.53
C ASN A 217 1.85 0.58 19.36
N GLY A 218 2.36 0.44 18.13
CA GLY A 218 1.54 0.36 16.91
C GLY A 218 1.19 1.71 16.28
N ASP A 219 1.42 2.82 16.99
CA ASP A 219 1.21 4.17 16.48
C ASP A 219 2.43 4.70 15.74
N VAL A 220 2.20 5.42 14.64
CA VAL A 220 3.25 6.12 13.92
C VAL A 220 3.61 7.40 14.67
N VAL A 221 4.83 7.47 15.19
CA VAL A 221 5.36 8.65 15.88
C VAL A 221 6.21 9.53 14.97
N TYR A 222 6.70 8.96 13.87
CA TYR A 222 7.44 9.68 12.84
C TYR A 222 7.34 8.94 11.51
N GLU A 223 7.18 9.67 10.42
CA GLU A 223 7.29 9.13 9.05
C GLU A 223 7.93 10.14 8.11
N ARG A 224 8.66 9.64 7.13
CA ARG A 224 9.33 10.47 6.13
C ARG A 224 9.68 9.67 4.88
N ASP A 225 9.51 10.32 3.74
CA ASP A 225 10.07 9.90 2.45
C ASP A 225 11.47 10.49 2.27
N GLN A 226 12.43 9.65 1.98
CA GLN A 226 13.79 10.04 1.65
C GLN A 226 14.03 9.74 0.17
N GLN A 227 14.43 10.76 -0.61
CA GLN A 227 14.77 10.64 -2.03
C GLN A 227 16.12 9.92 -2.20
N PHE A 228 16.14 8.67 -1.78
CA PHE A 228 17.26 7.74 -1.86
C PHE A 228 16.71 6.32 -2.04
N GLY A 229 17.33 5.54 -2.94
CA GLY A 229 16.91 4.15 -3.19
C GLY A 229 17.96 3.36 -3.94
N GLY A 230 17.62 2.12 -4.27
CA GLY A 230 18.53 1.18 -4.94
C GLY A 230 19.13 1.69 -6.25
N ASN A 231 18.44 2.57 -6.97
CA ASN A 231 18.95 3.19 -8.20
C ASN A 231 20.15 4.13 -7.96
N GLN A 232 20.20 4.78 -6.80
CA GLN A 232 21.35 5.63 -6.45
C GLN A 232 22.60 4.77 -6.32
N LEU A 233 22.50 3.64 -5.63
CA LEU A 233 23.61 2.68 -5.53
C LEU A 233 24.02 2.12 -6.90
N THR A 234 23.04 1.79 -7.76
CA THR A 234 23.35 1.34 -9.13
C THR A 234 24.08 2.43 -9.92
N GLN A 235 23.69 3.69 -9.81
CA GLN A 235 24.38 4.81 -10.46
C GLN A 235 25.79 5.03 -9.91
N ASP A 236 26.01 4.82 -8.63
CA ASP A 236 27.36 4.89 -8.03
C ASP A 236 28.27 3.78 -8.59
N ILE A 237 27.73 2.57 -8.77
CA ILE A 237 28.45 1.47 -9.43
C ILE A 237 28.77 1.81 -10.90
N VAL A 238 27.79 2.35 -11.65
CA VAL A 238 28.03 2.82 -13.02
C VAL A 238 29.20 3.82 -13.07
N ARG A 239 29.20 4.81 -12.17
CA ARG A 239 30.24 5.85 -12.14
C ARG A 239 31.62 5.31 -11.75
N ASN A 240 31.66 4.42 -10.79
CA ASN A 240 32.93 3.92 -10.24
C ASN A 240 33.58 2.85 -11.13
N TYR A 241 32.76 2.06 -11.85
CA TYR A 241 33.27 0.91 -12.63
C TYR A 241 33.10 1.09 -14.14
N GLY A 242 32.49 2.18 -14.63
CA GLY A 242 32.28 2.43 -16.06
C GLY A 242 31.33 1.44 -16.74
N LEU A 243 30.46 0.81 -15.97
CA LEU A 243 29.48 -0.19 -16.45
C LEU A 243 28.23 0.50 -17.03
N SER A 244 27.48 -0.23 -17.88
CA SER A 244 26.10 0.16 -18.18
C SER A 244 25.21 0.04 -16.95
N PHE A 245 24.03 0.68 -16.94
CA PHE A 245 23.11 0.61 -15.83
C PHE A 245 22.64 -0.84 -15.59
N GLU A 246 22.35 -1.57 -16.65
CA GLU A 246 21.91 -2.96 -16.62
C GLU A 246 22.98 -3.90 -16.02
N GLU A 247 24.25 -3.73 -16.43
CA GLU A 247 25.36 -4.49 -15.87
C GLU A 247 25.60 -4.15 -14.40
N ALA A 248 25.55 -2.87 -14.04
CA ALA A 248 25.68 -2.42 -12.65
C ALA A 248 24.57 -2.96 -11.76
N GLU A 249 23.31 -2.96 -12.24
CA GLU A 249 22.17 -3.52 -11.54
C GLU A 249 22.30 -5.03 -11.34
N ALA A 250 22.75 -5.76 -12.37
CA ALA A 250 22.99 -7.19 -12.28
C ALA A 250 24.08 -7.51 -11.24
N LYS A 251 25.21 -6.79 -11.28
CA LYS A 251 26.32 -6.97 -10.33
C LYS A 251 25.92 -6.60 -8.90
N LYS A 252 25.17 -5.51 -8.72
CA LYS A 252 24.61 -5.13 -7.42
C LYS A 252 23.77 -6.26 -6.81
N ARG A 253 22.92 -6.91 -7.61
CA ARG A 253 22.05 -8.01 -7.15
C ARG A 253 22.83 -9.29 -6.85
N GLN A 254 23.88 -9.56 -7.59
CA GLN A 254 24.71 -10.73 -7.41
C GLN A 254 25.75 -10.57 -6.29
N GLY A 255 26.05 -9.33 -5.90
CA GLY A 255 27.12 -9.02 -4.95
C GLY A 255 28.52 -9.22 -5.54
N ASP A 256 28.62 -9.27 -6.87
CA ASP A 256 29.85 -9.53 -7.61
C ASP A 256 30.40 -8.24 -8.21
N LEU A 257 30.81 -7.32 -7.33
CA LEU A 257 31.53 -6.12 -7.74
C LEU A 257 33.01 -6.42 -7.88
N PRO A 258 33.69 -5.85 -8.89
CA PRO A 258 35.14 -5.95 -8.99
C PRO A 258 35.78 -5.42 -7.70
N ASP A 259 36.82 -6.10 -7.20
CA ASP A 259 37.61 -5.60 -6.08
C ASP A 259 38.19 -4.23 -6.42
N SER A 260 38.01 -3.26 -5.51
CA SER A 260 38.46 -1.87 -5.65
C SER A 260 39.92 -1.74 -5.25
#